data_18e4c2880aa4797dfc2425775a2731e8
#
_entry.id   18e4c2880aa4797dfc2425775a2731e8
#
_cell.length_a   1.000
_cell.length_b   1.000
_cell.length_c   1.000
_cell.angle_alpha   90.00
_cell.angle_beta   90.00
_cell.angle_gamma   90.00
#
_symmetry.space_group_name_H-M   'P 1'
#
loop_
_entity.id
_entity.type
_entity.pdbx_description
1 polymer ?
#
loop_
_entity_poly.entity_id
_entity_poly.type
_entity_poly.pdbx_seq_one_letter_code
_entity_poly.pdbx_strand_id
1 'polypeptide(L)'
;MKPVSLAFLAAVLWGLWWMPIRWLDGLGLGGAMAGLAMNAGAFAASAAWVLVLRAPVRPPARAALGAALVGVGVTLYSAALNHGDVVRVVLLFYLAPAWSKIIEWAFLGLPWRWPSSLALGAALGGAALILGGDATALRAGPGEVLALASGLAWAIGAALLFSGGRTGAAVLCVFTSLSAVATGLVFVWLAGTALPPARPLWAMTQGAGLGIGYILPVLALTVWSAQRLAPATLSFLLTAEIVVGVLSGVLLLDEPFGPWQALGAALIVLGALSEVLPGPRLSARKELT
;
A
#
# COMPACT_ATOMS: atom_id res chain seq x y z
N MET A 1 -20.83 12.46 -2.29
CA MET A 1 -20.54 11.22 -1.54
C MET A 1 -19.81 11.56 -0.25
N LYS A 2 -20.07 10.84 0.85
CA LYS A 2 -19.39 11.10 2.14
C LYS A 2 -17.94 10.63 2.08
N PRO A 3 -16.97 11.32 2.72
CA PRO A 3 -15.56 10.91 2.70
C PRO A 3 -15.33 9.45 3.14
N VAL A 4 -16.10 9.00 4.12
CA VAL A 4 -16.06 7.60 4.61
C VAL A 4 -16.38 6.59 3.52
N SER A 5 -17.43 6.83 2.71
CA SER A 5 -17.81 5.90 1.64
C SER A 5 -16.75 5.83 0.53
N LEU A 6 -16.08 6.94 0.24
CA LEU A 6 -15.01 6.96 -0.77
C LEU A 6 -13.73 6.30 -0.25
N ALA A 7 -13.39 6.47 1.03
CA ALA A 7 -12.28 5.76 1.65
C ALA A 7 -12.52 4.24 1.69
N PHE A 8 -13.74 3.82 2.02
CA PHE A 8 -14.11 2.41 2.01
C PHE A 8 -14.06 1.81 0.58
N LEU A 9 -14.56 2.54 -0.42
CA LEU A 9 -14.44 2.13 -1.83
C LEU A 9 -12.97 1.98 -2.24
N ALA A 10 -12.12 2.93 -1.84
CA ALA A 10 -10.68 2.83 -2.10
C ALA A 10 -10.09 1.56 -1.46
N ALA A 11 -10.47 1.24 -0.22
CA ALA A 11 -10.01 0.03 0.47
C ALA A 11 -10.42 -1.25 -0.26
N VAL A 12 -11.69 -1.35 -0.70
CA VAL A 12 -12.16 -2.50 -1.49
C VAL A 12 -11.36 -2.64 -2.78
N LEU A 13 -11.14 -1.54 -3.49
CA LEU A 13 -10.36 -1.55 -4.73
C LEU A 13 -8.89 -1.93 -4.45
N TRP A 14 -8.27 -1.43 -3.38
CA TRP A 14 -6.93 -1.87 -2.99
C TRP A 14 -6.87 -3.38 -2.72
N GLY A 15 -7.84 -3.96 -2.03
CA GLY A 15 -7.93 -5.39 -1.77
C GLY A 15 -8.07 -6.25 -3.03
N LEU A 16 -8.61 -5.70 -4.11
CA LEU A 16 -8.72 -6.36 -5.42
C LEU A 16 -7.55 -6.04 -6.36
N TRP A 17 -6.51 -5.35 -5.88
CA TRP A 17 -5.35 -4.94 -6.68
C TRP A 17 -4.61 -6.09 -7.37
N TRP A 18 -4.59 -7.25 -6.77
CA TRP A 18 -3.96 -8.44 -7.34
C TRP A 18 -4.63 -8.90 -8.65
N MET A 19 -5.94 -8.64 -8.85
CA MET A 19 -6.66 -9.08 -10.03
C MET A 19 -6.11 -8.47 -11.33
N PRO A 20 -6.00 -7.13 -11.48
CA PRO A 20 -5.39 -6.54 -12.67
C PRO A 20 -3.92 -6.96 -12.86
N ILE A 21 -3.16 -7.17 -11.79
CA ILE A 21 -1.78 -7.63 -11.88
C ILE A 21 -1.71 -9.04 -12.45
N ARG A 22 -2.49 -9.99 -11.91
CA ARG A 22 -2.54 -11.39 -12.38
C ARG A 22 -3.11 -11.49 -13.79
N TRP A 23 -4.08 -10.63 -14.14
CA TRP A 23 -4.60 -10.59 -15.50
C TRP A 23 -3.54 -10.15 -16.52
N LEU A 24 -2.75 -9.13 -16.20
CA LEU A 24 -1.64 -8.69 -17.06
C LEU A 24 -0.53 -9.74 -17.15
N ASP A 25 -0.27 -10.47 -16.08
CA ASP A 25 0.67 -11.59 -16.08
C ASP A 25 0.24 -12.67 -17.10
N GLY A 26 -1.05 -12.98 -17.14
CA GLY A 26 -1.64 -13.87 -18.15
C GLY A 26 -1.52 -13.37 -19.60
N LEU A 27 -1.29 -12.07 -19.81
CA LEU A 27 -0.97 -11.47 -21.10
C LEU A 27 0.54 -11.44 -21.42
N GLY A 28 1.35 -11.99 -20.53
CA GLY A 28 2.81 -12.01 -20.63
C GLY A 28 3.50 -10.78 -20.05
N LEU A 29 2.77 -9.88 -19.38
CA LEU A 29 3.35 -8.77 -18.62
C LEU A 29 3.54 -9.17 -17.16
N GLY A 30 4.45 -10.12 -16.91
CA GLY A 30 4.74 -10.57 -15.56
C GLY A 30 5.62 -9.61 -14.75
N GLY A 31 5.65 -9.81 -13.44
CA GLY A 31 6.55 -9.12 -12.52
C GLY A 31 6.39 -7.60 -12.52
N ALA A 32 7.51 -6.92 -12.59
CA ALA A 32 7.56 -5.45 -12.58
C ALA A 32 6.94 -4.80 -13.83
N MET A 33 6.82 -5.54 -14.96
CA MET A 33 6.34 -5.00 -16.22
C MET A 33 4.85 -4.62 -16.15
N ALA A 34 4.03 -5.43 -15.49
CA ALA A 34 2.61 -5.13 -15.27
C ALA A 34 2.45 -3.81 -14.48
N GLY A 35 3.15 -3.72 -13.34
CA GLY A 35 3.15 -2.50 -12.52
C GLY A 35 3.66 -1.27 -13.28
N LEU A 36 4.72 -1.45 -14.09
CA LEU A 36 5.26 -0.39 -14.94
C LEU A 36 4.23 0.13 -15.94
N ALA A 37 3.57 -0.76 -16.70
CA ALA A 37 2.56 -0.40 -17.70
C ALA A 37 1.39 0.34 -17.06
N MET A 38 0.87 -0.16 -15.94
CA MET A 38 -0.22 0.47 -15.21
C MET A 38 0.19 1.85 -14.69
N ASN A 39 1.33 1.97 -14.03
CA ASN A 39 1.78 3.26 -13.49
C ASN A 39 2.14 4.28 -14.58
N ALA A 40 2.58 3.84 -15.78
CA ALA A 40 2.77 4.71 -16.92
C ALA A 40 1.45 5.34 -17.38
N GLY A 41 0.38 4.55 -17.45
CA GLY A 41 -0.96 5.05 -17.75
C GLY A 41 -1.49 6.02 -16.68
N ALA A 42 -1.32 5.67 -15.40
CA ALA A 42 -1.70 6.53 -14.28
C ALA A 42 -0.90 7.84 -14.28
N PHE A 43 0.39 7.80 -14.60
CA PHE A 43 1.23 8.99 -14.75
C PHE A 43 0.74 9.90 -15.88
N ALA A 44 0.53 9.35 -17.08
CA ALA A 44 0.04 10.12 -18.21
C ALA A 44 -1.30 10.81 -17.91
N ALA A 45 -2.24 10.08 -17.31
CA ALA A 45 -3.55 10.63 -16.96
C ALA A 45 -3.48 11.64 -15.80
N SER A 46 -2.66 11.42 -14.78
CA SER A 46 -2.48 12.38 -13.67
C SER A 46 -1.78 13.66 -14.14
N ALA A 47 -0.81 13.55 -15.05
CA ALA A 47 -0.16 14.69 -15.68
C ALA A 47 -1.16 15.52 -16.53
N ALA A 48 -1.98 14.84 -17.33
CA ALA A 48 -3.07 15.49 -18.07
C ALA A 48 -4.06 16.18 -17.12
N TRP A 49 -4.41 15.53 -16.01
CA TRP A 49 -5.30 16.13 -15.00
C TRP A 49 -4.72 17.41 -14.39
N VAL A 50 -3.42 17.41 -14.06
CA VAL A 50 -2.71 18.61 -13.57
C VAL A 50 -2.72 19.73 -14.62
N LEU A 51 -2.46 19.40 -15.90
CA LEU A 51 -2.48 20.36 -17.01
C LEU A 51 -3.87 20.98 -17.22
N VAL A 52 -4.92 20.16 -17.21
CA VAL A 52 -6.31 20.62 -17.35
C VAL A 52 -6.71 21.55 -16.20
N LEU A 53 -6.34 21.20 -14.97
CA LEU A 53 -6.61 22.01 -13.79
C LEU A 53 -5.68 23.23 -13.68
N ARG A 54 -4.63 23.30 -14.49
CA ARG A 54 -3.54 24.31 -14.37
C ARG A 54 -2.98 24.39 -12.95
N ALA A 55 -2.91 23.24 -12.26
CA ALA A 55 -2.50 23.16 -10.87
C ALA A 55 -0.98 23.44 -10.75
N PRO A 56 -0.54 24.21 -9.74
CA PRO A 56 0.88 24.49 -9.55
C PRO A 56 1.60 23.19 -9.11
N VAL A 57 2.61 22.75 -9.89
CA VAL A 57 3.42 21.56 -9.60
C VAL A 57 4.62 21.95 -8.73
N ARG A 58 4.34 22.42 -7.52
CA ARG A 58 5.36 22.81 -6.53
C ARG A 58 4.97 22.31 -5.13
N PRO A 59 4.92 20.98 -4.92
CA PRO A 59 4.64 20.47 -3.60
C PRO A 59 5.81 20.76 -2.66
N PRO A 60 5.58 20.88 -1.34
CA PRO A 60 6.65 20.87 -0.36
C PRO A 60 7.52 19.60 -0.50
N ALA A 61 8.84 19.71 -0.27
CA ALA A 61 9.78 18.62 -0.49
C ALA A 61 9.39 17.32 0.25
N ARG A 62 8.88 17.43 1.48
CA ARG A 62 8.38 16.28 2.23
C ARG A 62 7.19 15.60 1.56
N ALA A 63 6.24 16.39 1.02
CA ALA A 63 5.09 15.83 0.31
C ALA A 63 5.50 15.17 -1.01
N ALA A 64 6.45 15.76 -1.75
CA ALA A 64 7.01 15.17 -2.96
C ALA A 64 7.73 13.84 -2.67
N LEU A 65 8.61 13.82 -1.67
CA LEU A 65 9.34 12.62 -1.26
C LEU A 65 8.38 11.55 -0.72
N GLY A 66 7.37 11.96 0.07
CA GLY A 66 6.34 11.05 0.56
C GLY A 66 5.56 10.39 -0.57
N ALA A 67 5.12 11.17 -1.57
CA ALA A 67 4.45 10.65 -2.76
C ALA A 67 5.37 9.71 -3.56
N ALA A 68 6.65 10.05 -3.70
CA ALA A 68 7.62 9.20 -4.37
C ALA A 68 7.81 7.85 -3.67
N LEU A 69 7.92 7.84 -2.33
CA LEU A 69 8.04 6.58 -1.56
C LEU A 69 6.77 5.74 -1.62
N VAL A 70 5.59 6.35 -1.65
CA VAL A 70 4.33 5.64 -1.92
C VAL A 70 4.40 4.95 -3.29
N GLY A 71 4.91 5.62 -4.33
CA GLY A 71 5.09 5.03 -5.65
C GLY A 71 6.06 3.86 -5.67
N VAL A 72 7.17 3.96 -4.94
CA VAL A 72 8.09 2.83 -4.71
C VAL A 72 7.33 1.67 -4.05
N GLY A 73 6.57 1.94 -2.98
CA GLY A 73 5.76 0.94 -2.29
C GLY A 73 4.78 0.23 -3.23
N VAL A 74 4.02 0.98 -4.02
CA VAL A 74 3.06 0.42 -5.01
C VAL A 74 3.76 -0.51 -6.01
N THR A 75 4.95 -0.14 -6.49
CA THR A 75 5.71 -0.98 -7.44
C THR A 75 6.20 -2.27 -6.77
N LEU A 76 6.76 -2.16 -5.56
CA LEU A 76 7.21 -3.32 -4.78
C LEU A 76 6.05 -4.27 -4.47
N TYR A 77 4.88 -3.73 -4.09
CA TYR A 77 3.67 -4.51 -3.83
C TYR A 77 3.19 -5.25 -5.09
N SER A 78 3.13 -4.55 -6.22
CA SER A 78 2.77 -5.16 -7.51
C SER A 78 3.73 -6.29 -7.90
N ALA A 79 5.04 -6.10 -7.71
CA ALA A 79 6.04 -7.13 -7.94
C ALA A 79 5.88 -8.30 -6.95
N ALA A 80 5.60 -8.03 -5.68
CA ALA A 80 5.36 -9.05 -4.67
C ALA A 80 4.20 -10.00 -5.04
N LEU A 81 3.08 -9.45 -5.53
CA LEU A 81 1.89 -10.21 -5.96
C LEU A 81 2.17 -11.17 -7.12
N ASN A 82 3.22 -10.94 -7.91
CA ASN A 82 3.62 -11.87 -8.97
C ASN A 82 4.60 -12.95 -8.50
N HIS A 83 5.21 -12.80 -7.32
CA HIS A 83 6.23 -13.69 -6.79
C HIS A 83 5.83 -14.43 -5.51
N GLY A 84 4.62 -14.18 -5.00
CA GLY A 84 4.10 -14.78 -3.78
C GLY A 84 2.58 -14.95 -3.80
N ASP A 85 2.06 -15.70 -2.83
CA ASP A 85 0.63 -15.87 -2.63
C ASP A 85 0.00 -14.52 -2.21
N VAL A 86 -1.16 -14.20 -2.76
CA VAL A 86 -1.86 -12.94 -2.49
C VAL A 86 -2.11 -12.78 -0.99
N VAL A 87 -2.57 -13.83 -0.31
CA VAL A 87 -2.83 -13.84 1.14
C VAL A 87 -1.57 -13.44 1.92
N ARG A 88 -0.42 -14.08 1.65
CA ARG A 88 0.84 -13.78 2.33
C ARG A 88 1.33 -12.37 2.06
N VAL A 89 1.30 -11.94 0.79
CA VAL A 89 1.75 -10.61 0.38
C VAL A 89 0.91 -9.53 1.05
N VAL A 90 -0.41 -9.64 1.02
CA VAL A 90 -1.32 -8.70 1.67
C VAL A 90 -1.04 -8.62 3.18
N LEU A 91 -0.97 -9.77 3.86
CA LEU A 91 -0.78 -9.80 5.31
C LEU A 91 0.59 -9.24 5.74
N LEU A 92 1.66 -9.51 4.99
CA LEU A 92 3.00 -8.98 5.26
C LEU A 92 3.12 -7.48 4.96
N PHE A 93 2.46 -6.99 3.91
CA PHE A 93 2.34 -5.56 3.65
C PHE A 93 1.69 -4.84 4.83
N TYR A 94 0.71 -5.46 5.49
CA TYR A 94 0.03 -4.90 6.66
C TYR A 94 0.83 -4.90 7.96
N LEU A 95 2.13 -5.16 7.91
CA LEU A 95 3.07 -4.66 8.93
C LEU A 95 3.33 -3.14 8.81
N ALA A 96 2.83 -2.48 7.76
CA ALA A 96 2.96 -1.04 7.58
C ALA A 96 2.51 -0.19 8.79
N PRO A 97 1.40 -0.48 9.51
CA PRO A 97 1.06 0.23 10.75
C PRO A 97 2.13 0.12 11.85
N ALA A 98 2.78 -1.05 11.98
CA ALA A 98 3.87 -1.25 12.93
C ALA A 98 5.10 -0.42 12.54
N TRP A 99 5.47 -0.40 11.26
CA TRP A 99 6.52 0.48 10.72
C TRP A 99 6.18 1.95 10.93
N SER A 100 4.95 2.35 10.67
CA SER A 100 4.48 3.72 10.86
C SER A 100 4.69 4.17 12.30
N LYS A 101 4.40 3.30 13.28
CA LYS A 101 4.57 3.63 14.68
C LYS A 101 6.03 3.80 15.10
N ILE A 102 6.90 2.95 14.59
CA ILE A 102 8.36 3.08 14.81
C ILE A 102 8.86 4.41 14.21
N ILE A 103 8.40 4.74 13.00
CA ILE A 103 8.79 5.97 12.30
C ILE A 103 8.27 7.21 13.03
N GLU A 104 7.04 7.21 13.49
CA GLU A 104 6.45 8.30 14.28
C GLU A 104 7.28 8.57 15.54
N TRP A 105 7.65 7.52 16.27
CA TRP A 105 8.46 7.65 17.47
C TRP A 105 9.88 8.13 17.17
N ALA A 106 10.57 7.50 16.21
CA ALA A 106 11.99 7.76 15.95
C ALA A 106 12.23 9.08 15.21
N PHE A 107 11.33 9.50 14.31
CA PHE A 107 11.57 10.62 13.39
C PHE A 107 10.59 11.80 13.56
N LEU A 108 9.39 11.56 14.09
CA LEU A 108 8.40 12.62 14.31
C LEU A 108 8.31 13.06 15.78
N GLY A 109 9.07 12.41 16.67
CA GLY A 109 9.11 12.74 18.09
C GLY A 109 7.79 12.45 18.85
N LEU A 110 6.90 11.64 18.27
CA LEU A 110 5.66 11.28 18.92
C LEU A 110 5.91 10.25 20.03
N PRO A 111 5.27 10.38 21.20
CA PRO A 111 5.55 9.53 22.34
C PRO A 111 5.20 8.06 22.04
N TRP A 112 6.09 7.16 22.45
CA TRP A 112 5.81 5.73 22.44
C TRP A 112 4.81 5.40 23.55
N ARG A 113 3.76 4.66 23.20
CA ARG A 113 2.72 4.27 24.16
C ARG A 113 2.73 2.75 24.33
N TRP A 114 2.41 2.27 25.54
CA TRP A 114 2.38 0.82 25.80
C TRP A 114 1.47 0.02 24.86
N PRO A 115 0.27 0.49 24.47
CA PRO A 115 -0.54 -0.20 23.48
C PRO A 115 0.19 -0.40 22.14
N SER A 116 1.06 0.54 21.74
CA SER A 116 1.88 0.41 20.53
C SER A 116 2.86 -0.78 20.58
N SER A 117 3.39 -1.08 21.78
CA SER A 117 4.24 -2.27 21.98
C SER A 117 3.46 -3.56 21.80
N LEU A 118 2.22 -3.62 22.29
CA LEU A 118 1.33 -4.77 22.10
C LEU A 118 0.94 -4.93 20.63
N ALA A 119 0.59 -3.82 19.96
CA ALA A 119 0.26 -3.81 18.55
C ALA A 119 1.44 -4.29 17.68
N LEU A 120 2.65 -3.81 17.96
CA LEU A 120 3.86 -4.24 17.27
C LEU A 120 4.13 -5.73 17.52
N GLY A 121 4.03 -6.19 18.76
CA GLY A 121 4.19 -7.60 19.10
C GLY A 121 3.17 -8.50 18.41
N ALA A 122 1.91 -8.07 18.37
CA ALA A 122 0.83 -8.79 17.67
C ALA A 122 1.08 -8.83 16.15
N ALA A 123 1.51 -7.72 15.55
CA ALA A 123 1.81 -7.65 14.12
C ALA A 123 3.01 -8.57 13.75
N LEU A 124 4.11 -8.50 14.51
CA LEU A 124 5.28 -9.35 14.28
C LEU A 124 4.99 -10.84 14.55
N GLY A 125 4.27 -11.14 15.63
CA GLY A 125 3.85 -12.52 15.94
C GLY A 125 2.89 -13.08 14.89
N GLY A 126 1.95 -12.26 14.43
CA GLY A 126 1.04 -12.61 13.33
C GLY A 126 1.80 -12.90 12.04
N ALA A 127 2.76 -12.06 11.67
CA ALA A 127 3.60 -12.29 10.48
C ALA A 127 4.40 -13.60 10.60
N ALA A 128 4.97 -13.91 11.77
CA ALA A 128 5.71 -15.15 11.99
C ALA A 128 4.80 -16.39 11.83
N LEU A 129 3.56 -16.32 12.33
CA LEU A 129 2.58 -17.40 12.15
C LEU A 129 2.20 -17.61 10.68
N ILE A 130 2.01 -16.52 9.92
CA ILE A 130 1.70 -16.57 8.49
C ILE A 130 2.84 -17.19 7.69
N LEU A 131 4.08 -16.89 8.05
CA LEU A 131 5.27 -17.44 7.43
C LEU A 131 5.52 -18.92 7.82
N GLY A 132 4.72 -19.50 8.70
CA GLY A 132 4.71 -20.93 8.99
C GLY A 132 5.28 -21.34 10.33
N GLY A 133 5.69 -20.40 11.19
CA GLY A 133 6.15 -20.68 12.57
C GLY A 133 7.43 -21.51 12.71
N ASP A 134 7.93 -22.07 11.63
CA ASP A 134 9.13 -22.91 11.60
C ASP A 134 10.34 -22.05 11.19
N ALA A 135 11.37 -22.02 12.02
CA ALA A 135 12.60 -21.26 11.75
C ALA A 135 13.31 -21.69 10.45
N THR A 136 13.03 -22.89 9.94
CA THR A 136 13.52 -23.36 8.64
C THR A 136 12.64 -22.87 7.47
N ALA A 137 11.37 -22.55 7.72
CA ALA A 137 10.43 -21.93 6.78
C ALA A 137 10.58 -20.40 6.70
N LEU A 138 11.42 -19.79 7.52
CA LEU A 138 11.82 -18.37 7.45
C LEU A 138 12.67 -18.03 6.22
N ARG A 139 12.75 -18.91 5.24
CA ARG A 139 13.19 -18.54 3.89
C ARG A 139 12.07 -17.74 3.24
N ALA A 140 12.01 -16.45 3.62
CA ALA A 140 11.18 -15.51 2.91
C ALA A 140 11.57 -15.55 1.43
N GLY A 141 10.61 -15.91 0.58
CA GLY A 141 10.81 -15.83 -0.87
C GLY A 141 10.88 -14.38 -1.34
N PRO A 142 11.15 -14.16 -2.62
CA PRO A 142 11.19 -12.80 -3.18
C PRO A 142 9.89 -12.02 -2.96
N GLY A 143 8.73 -12.68 -3.03
CA GLY A 143 7.43 -12.05 -2.84
C GLY A 143 7.27 -11.48 -1.43
N GLU A 144 7.62 -12.24 -0.40
CA GLU A 144 7.53 -11.82 1.00
C GLU A 144 8.48 -10.67 1.32
N VAL A 145 9.71 -10.72 0.81
CA VAL A 145 10.70 -9.63 0.98
C VAL A 145 10.19 -8.34 0.32
N LEU A 146 9.66 -8.44 -0.90
CA LEU A 146 9.09 -7.30 -1.62
C LEU A 146 7.86 -6.73 -0.89
N ALA A 147 7.00 -7.58 -0.31
CA ALA A 147 5.85 -7.16 0.46
C ALA A 147 6.25 -6.38 1.72
N LEU A 148 7.23 -6.88 2.48
CA LEU A 148 7.77 -6.19 3.66
C LEU A 148 8.41 -4.83 3.29
N ALA A 149 9.23 -4.81 2.24
CA ALA A 149 9.85 -3.58 1.75
C ALA A 149 8.81 -2.57 1.24
N SER A 150 7.76 -3.04 0.59
CA SER A 150 6.61 -2.22 0.16
C SER A 150 5.91 -1.58 1.36
N GLY A 151 5.58 -2.36 2.39
CA GLY A 151 4.95 -1.87 3.61
C GLY A 151 5.80 -0.81 4.31
N LEU A 152 7.12 -0.98 4.36
CA LEU A 152 8.04 0.00 4.92
C LEU A 152 8.08 1.30 4.08
N ALA A 153 8.21 1.19 2.76
CA ALA A 153 8.21 2.34 1.85
C ALA A 153 6.89 3.12 1.94
N TRP A 154 5.76 2.41 2.01
CA TRP A 154 4.44 2.99 2.22
C TRP A 154 4.37 3.75 3.55
N ALA A 155 4.82 3.16 4.65
CA ALA A 155 4.77 3.76 5.99
C ALA A 155 5.59 5.06 6.06
N ILE A 156 6.82 5.05 5.53
CA ILE A 156 7.67 6.26 5.45
C ILE A 156 7.00 7.30 4.55
N GLY A 157 6.51 6.88 3.38
CA GLY A 157 5.83 7.74 2.41
C GLY A 157 4.60 8.41 3.01
N ALA A 158 3.73 7.65 3.69
CA ALA A 158 2.54 8.17 4.34
C ALA A 158 2.89 9.18 5.45
N ALA A 159 3.87 8.89 6.29
CA ALA A 159 4.32 9.81 7.34
C ALA A 159 4.82 11.15 6.78
N LEU A 160 5.58 11.11 5.67
CA LEU A 160 6.05 12.30 4.98
C LEU A 160 4.92 13.08 4.29
N LEU A 161 3.94 12.39 3.69
CA LEU A 161 2.76 13.02 3.08
C LEU A 161 1.93 13.78 4.10
N PHE A 162 1.63 13.17 5.24
CA PHE A 162 0.80 13.80 6.28
C PHE A 162 1.51 14.94 6.99
N SER A 163 2.84 14.86 7.17
CA SER A 163 3.64 15.94 7.75
C SER A 163 4.05 17.02 6.75
N GLY A 164 3.88 16.78 5.45
CA GLY A 164 4.39 17.62 4.36
C GLY A 164 3.50 18.81 3.97
N GLY A 165 2.35 18.99 4.61
CA GLY A 165 1.40 20.05 4.27
C GLY A 165 0.41 19.66 3.16
N ARG A 166 -0.62 20.52 2.94
CA ARG A 166 -1.68 20.24 1.96
C ARG A 166 -1.18 20.40 0.53
N THR A 167 -1.36 19.36 -0.26
CA THR A 167 -1.04 19.33 -1.70
C THR A 167 -2.23 18.76 -2.47
N GLY A 168 -2.49 19.29 -3.67
CA GLY A 168 -3.57 18.79 -4.52
C GLY A 168 -3.38 17.32 -4.89
N ALA A 169 -4.46 16.52 -4.86
CA ALA A 169 -4.43 15.09 -5.16
C ALA A 169 -3.82 14.80 -6.54
N ALA A 170 -4.15 15.58 -7.56
CA ALA A 170 -3.60 15.42 -8.91
C ALA A 170 -2.07 15.50 -8.91
N VAL A 171 -1.50 16.49 -8.20
CA VAL A 171 -0.04 16.66 -8.10
C VAL A 171 0.61 15.51 -7.37
N LEU A 172 0.03 15.04 -6.25
CA LEU A 172 0.55 13.87 -5.54
C LEU A 172 0.49 12.60 -6.41
N CYS A 173 -0.59 12.40 -7.17
CA CYS A 173 -0.70 11.29 -8.11
C CYS A 173 0.40 11.31 -9.18
N VAL A 174 0.78 12.50 -9.69
CA VAL A 174 1.90 12.64 -10.63
C VAL A 174 3.20 12.16 -10.00
N PHE A 175 3.55 12.63 -8.79
CA PHE A 175 4.79 12.22 -8.13
C PHE A 175 4.81 10.74 -7.76
N THR A 176 3.68 10.20 -7.28
CA THR A 176 3.54 8.78 -6.96
C THR A 176 3.70 7.90 -8.20
N SER A 177 2.97 8.21 -9.28
CA SER A 177 3.03 7.41 -10.51
C SER A 177 4.36 7.55 -11.24
N LEU A 178 4.97 8.74 -11.24
CA LEU A 178 6.31 8.95 -11.81
C LEU A 178 7.36 8.11 -11.09
N SER A 179 7.35 8.13 -9.77
CA SER A 179 8.27 7.32 -8.97
C SER A 179 8.03 5.83 -9.17
N ALA A 180 6.76 5.40 -9.25
CA ALA A 180 6.42 4.01 -9.54
C ALA A 180 6.93 3.57 -10.93
N VAL A 181 6.81 4.44 -11.94
CA VAL A 181 7.38 4.19 -13.29
C VAL A 181 8.90 4.08 -13.20
N ALA A 182 9.57 5.03 -12.53
CA ALA A 182 11.03 5.00 -12.40
C ALA A 182 11.51 3.72 -11.69
N THR A 183 10.86 3.35 -10.59
CA THR A 183 11.17 2.11 -9.86
C THR A 183 10.87 0.88 -10.71
N GLY A 184 9.76 0.86 -11.44
CA GLY A 184 9.41 -0.21 -12.35
C GLY A 184 10.44 -0.41 -13.47
N LEU A 185 10.96 0.68 -14.06
CA LEU A 185 12.02 0.63 -15.04
C LEU A 185 13.32 0.03 -14.48
N VAL A 186 13.68 0.39 -13.24
CA VAL A 186 14.84 -0.20 -12.55
C VAL A 186 14.65 -1.71 -12.36
N PHE A 187 13.46 -2.14 -11.91
CA PHE A 187 13.17 -3.57 -11.74
C PHE A 187 13.21 -4.34 -13.06
N VAL A 188 12.62 -3.79 -14.11
CA VAL A 188 12.63 -4.39 -15.46
C VAL A 188 14.07 -4.53 -15.97
N TRP A 189 14.90 -3.50 -15.76
CA TRP A 189 16.31 -3.53 -16.15
C TRP A 189 17.11 -4.56 -15.35
N LEU A 190 16.95 -4.59 -14.02
CA LEU A 190 17.65 -5.54 -13.14
C LEU A 190 17.25 -7.00 -13.41
N ALA A 191 15.97 -7.23 -13.69
CA ALA A 191 15.46 -8.56 -13.99
C ALA A 191 15.77 -9.05 -15.40
N GLY A 192 16.30 -8.19 -16.26
CA GLY A 192 16.51 -8.51 -17.68
C GLY A 192 15.22 -8.93 -18.39
N THR A 193 14.07 -8.40 -17.94
CA THR A 193 12.76 -8.83 -18.41
C THR A 193 12.56 -8.43 -19.86
N ALA A 194 12.39 -9.41 -20.73
CA ALA A 194 12.05 -9.18 -22.12
C ALA A 194 10.58 -8.77 -22.27
N LEU A 195 10.28 -7.95 -23.27
CA LEU A 195 8.90 -7.67 -23.65
C LEU A 195 8.23 -8.97 -24.14
N PRO A 196 6.91 -9.13 -23.92
CA PRO A 196 6.18 -10.30 -24.41
C PRO A 196 6.38 -10.48 -25.92
N PRO A 197 6.73 -11.67 -26.41
CA PRO A 197 7.06 -11.88 -27.81
C PRO A 197 5.87 -11.69 -28.76
N ALA A 198 4.63 -11.89 -28.26
CA ALA A 198 3.42 -11.85 -29.07
C ALA A 198 2.54 -10.65 -28.76
N ARG A 199 2.64 -9.51 -29.34
CA ARG A 199 1.82 -8.31 -29.15
C ARG A 199 2.19 -7.45 -27.90
N PRO A 200 3.45 -7.06 -27.73
CA PRO A 200 3.90 -6.29 -26.58
C PRO A 200 3.17 -4.94 -26.44
N LEU A 201 2.90 -4.25 -27.56
CA LEU A 201 2.19 -2.95 -27.54
C LEU A 201 0.77 -3.09 -27.04
N TRP A 202 0.05 -4.15 -27.45
CA TRP A 202 -1.32 -4.37 -26.99
C TRP A 202 -1.37 -4.66 -25.49
N ALA A 203 -0.50 -5.52 -24.98
CA ALA A 203 -0.44 -5.80 -23.54
C ALA A 203 -0.07 -4.54 -22.72
N MET A 204 0.89 -3.75 -23.20
CA MET A 204 1.27 -2.47 -22.56
C MET A 204 0.12 -1.46 -22.59
N THR A 205 -0.66 -1.36 -23.67
CA THR A 205 -1.85 -0.49 -23.73
C THR A 205 -2.95 -0.94 -22.79
N GLN A 206 -3.15 -2.25 -22.61
CA GLN A 206 -4.08 -2.76 -21.58
C GLN A 206 -3.63 -2.38 -20.18
N GLY A 207 -2.34 -2.55 -19.87
CA GLY A 207 -1.76 -2.11 -18.62
C GLY A 207 -1.95 -0.61 -18.39
N ALA A 208 -1.63 0.21 -19.38
CA ALA A 208 -1.87 1.66 -19.29
C ALA A 208 -3.35 2.02 -19.09
N GLY A 209 -4.25 1.32 -19.77
CA GLY A 209 -5.70 1.46 -19.58
C GLY A 209 -6.14 1.17 -18.15
N LEU A 210 -5.63 0.09 -17.55
CA LEU A 210 -5.86 -0.21 -16.13
C LEU A 210 -5.23 0.85 -15.22
N GLY A 211 -4.09 1.41 -15.58
CA GLY A 211 -3.49 2.54 -14.89
C GLY A 211 -4.42 3.76 -14.83
N ILE A 212 -5.06 4.08 -15.96
CA ILE A 212 -6.01 5.19 -16.06
C ILE A 212 -7.32 4.87 -15.33
N GLY A 213 -7.89 3.69 -15.58
CA GLY A 213 -9.22 3.33 -15.11
C GLY A 213 -9.26 2.74 -13.70
N TYR A 214 -8.16 2.24 -13.20
CA TYR A 214 -8.09 1.60 -11.88
C TYR A 214 -7.12 2.28 -10.92
N ILE A 215 -5.81 2.35 -11.25
CA ILE A 215 -4.80 2.90 -10.34
C ILE A 215 -5.07 4.37 -10.01
N LEU A 216 -5.23 5.22 -11.00
CA LEU A 216 -5.41 6.65 -10.77
C LEU A 216 -6.66 6.96 -9.93
N PRO A 217 -7.84 6.38 -10.18
CA PRO A 217 -9.00 6.55 -9.32
C PRO A 217 -8.76 6.09 -7.88
N VAL A 218 -8.13 4.94 -7.67
CA VAL A 218 -7.86 4.41 -6.32
C VAL A 218 -6.91 5.33 -5.55
N LEU A 219 -5.81 5.75 -6.17
CA LEU A 219 -4.88 6.72 -5.59
C LEU A 219 -5.58 8.04 -5.26
N ALA A 220 -6.34 8.58 -6.22
CA ALA A 220 -7.05 9.84 -6.02
C ALA A 220 -8.08 9.77 -4.88
N LEU A 221 -8.85 8.67 -4.79
CA LEU A 221 -9.79 8.43 -3.69
C LEU A 221 -9.07 8.35 -2.34
N THR A 222 -7.94 7.64 -2.28
CA THR A 222 -7.14 7.49 -1.06
C THR A 222 -6.60 8.83 -0.58
N VAL A 223 -5.91 9.58 -1.44
CA VAL A 223 -5.32 10.88 -1.11
C VAL A 223 -6.40 11.91 -0.79
N TRP A 224 -7.51 11.92 -1.55
CA TRP A 224 -8.63 12.83 -1.31
C TRP A 224 -9.28 12.58 0.06
N SER A 225 -9.46 11.31 0.42
CA SER A 225 -10.04 10.91 1.71
C SER A 225 -9.09 11.22 2.87
N ALA A 226 -7.78 10.98 2.69
CA ALA A 226 -6.75 11.28 3.68
C ALA A 226 -6.68 12.76 4.08
N GLN A 227 -7.04 13.66 3.17
CA GLN A 227 -7.09 15.09 3.46
C GLN A 227 -8.35 15.53 4.24
N ARG A 228 -9.34 14.65 4.42
CA ARG A 228 -10.66 14.95 4.96
C ARG A 228 -11.08 14.11 6.17
N LEU A 229 -10.43 12.98 6.36
CA LEU A 229 -10.68 12.08 7.48
C LEU A 229 -9.52 12.17 8.47
N ALA A 230 -9.84 12.05 9.76
CA ALA A 230 -8.81 11.88 10.76
C ALA A 230 -7.96 10.63 10.42
N PRO A 231 -6.63 10.67 10.60
CA PRO A 231 -5.74 9.55 10.25
C PRO A 231 -6.18 8.21 10.81
N ALA A 232 -6.64 8.18 12.06
CA ALA A 232 -7.17 6.98 12.69
C ALA A 232 -8.40 6.43 11.96
N THR A 233 -9.36 7.29 11.56
CA THR A 233 -10.56 6.88 10.82
C THR A 233 -10.20 6.34 9.44
N LEU A 234 -9.26 6.99 8.75
CA LEU A 234 -8.80 6.51 7.45
C LEU A 234 -8.12 5.14 7.57
N SER A 235 -7.21 4.98 8.53
CA SER A 235 -6.52 3.70 8.78
C SER A 235 -7.51 2.58 9.07
N PHE A 236 -8.51 2.84 9.90
CA PHE A 236 -9.58 1.86 10.18
C PHE A 236 -10.33 1.47 8.90
N LEU A 237 -10.70 2.44 8.06
CA LEU A 237 -11.42 2.14 6.81
C LEU A 237 -10.55 1.35 5.83
N LEU A 238 -9.25 1.66 5.76
CA LEU A 238 -8.32 0.97 4.88
C LEU A 238 -8.04 -0.48 5.32
N THR A 239 -8.29 -0.86 6.58
CA THR A 239 -8.17 -2.28 6.99
C THR A 239 -9.15 -3.21 6.27
N ALA A 240 -10.23 -2.68 5.67
CA ALA A 240 -11.12 -3.45 4.83
C ALA A 240 -10.41 -4.08 3.61
N GLU A 241 -9.31 -3.49 3.14
CA GLU A 241 -8.44 -4.06 2.10
C GLU A 241 -7.94 -5.45 2.48
N ILE A 242 -7.53 -5.66 3.75
CA ILE A 242 -7.07 -6.97 4.22
C ILE A 242 -8.16 -8.02 4.03
N VAL A 243 -9.36 -7.69 4.49
CA VAL A 243 -10.50 -8.63 4.41
C VAL A 243 -10.79 -8.97 2.94
N VAL A 244 -10.86 -7.95 2.09
CA VAL A 244 -11.15 -8.15 0.66
C VAL A 244 -10.01 -8.90 -0.03
N GLY A 245 -8.76 -8.55 0.23
CA GLY A 245 -7.59 -9.20 -0.37
C GLY A 245 -7.49 -10.68 0.02
N VAL A 246 -7.58 -10.96 1.32
CA VAL A 246 -7.52 -12.35 1.84
C VAL A 246 -8.69 -13.19 1.34
N LEU A 247 -9.94 -12.69 1.50
CA LEU A 247 -11.12 -13.44 1.05
C LEU A 247 -11.11 -13.68 -0.45
N SER A 248 -10.72 -12.68 -1.25
CA SER A 248 -10.66 -12.86 -2.71
C SER A 248 -9.54 -13.82 -3.13
N GLY A 249 -8.37 -13.81 -2.46
CA GLY A 249 -7.30 -14.76 -2.71
C GLY A 249 -7.71 -16.20 -2.41
N VAL A 250 -8.35 -16.41 -1.27
CA VAL A 250 -8.86 -17.75 -0.86
C VAL A 250 -9.97 -18.22 -1.80
N LEU A 251 -10.96 -17.37 -2.10
CA LEU A 251 -12.16 -17.79 -2.85
C LEU A 251 -11.94 -17.88 -4.37
N LEU A 252 -11.02 -17.10 -4.93
CA LEU A 252 -10.85 -17.01 -6.38
C LEU A 252 -9.55 -17.68 -6.89
N LEU A 253 -8.57 -17.90 -6.01
CA LEU A 253 -7.30 -18.53 -6.37
C LEU A 253 -7.07 -19.84 -5.64
N ASP A 254 -8.02 -20.31 -4.79
CA ASP A 254 -7.89 -21.50 -3.95
C ASP A 254 -6.60 -21.47 -3.09
N GLU A 255 -6.16 -20.26 -2.67
CA GLU A 255 -4.96 -20.11 -1.86
C GLU A 255 -5.13 -20.76 -0.48
N PRO A 256 -4.09 -21.42 0.05
CA PRO A 256 -4.17 -22.08 1.32
C PRO A 256 -4.40 -21.09 2.47
N PHE A 257 -5.47 -21.29 3.22
CA PHE A 257 -5.82 -20.47 4.39
C PHE A 257 -6.15 -21.39 5.57
N GLY A 258 -5.11 -21.79 6.27
CA GLY A 258 -5.22 -22.67 7.43
C GLY A 258 -5.38 -21.90 8.76
N PRO A 259 -5.49 -22.63 9.88
CA PRO A 259 -5.66 -22.04 11.22
C PRO A 259 -4.54 -21.06 11.60
N TRP A 260 -3.32 -21.33 11.20
CA TRP A 260 -2.16 -20.48 11.49
C TRP A 260 -2.21 -19.15 10.74
N GLN A 261 -2.61 -19.18 9.46
CA GLN A 261 -2.83 -17.97 8.67
C GLN A 261 -3.99 -17.16 9.24
N ALA A 262 -5.08 -17.81 9.66
CA ALA A 262 -6.22 -17.16 10.28
C ALA A 262 -5.83 -16.46 11.61
N LEU A 263 -5.06 -17.15 12.46
CA LEU A 263 -4.58 -16.59 13.72
C LEU A 263 -3.62 -15.43 13.49
N GLY A 264 -2.68 -15.59 12.56
CA GLY A 264 -1.73 -14.54 12.18
C GLY A 264 -2.43 -13.30 11.62
N ALA A 265 -3.41 -13.49 10.73
CA ALA A 265 -4.23 -12.42 10.19
C ALA A 265 -5.01 -11.69 11.30
N ALA A 266 -5.63 -12.44 12.21
CA ALA A 266 -6.35 -11.88 13.35
C ALA A 266 -5.43 -11.02 14.24
N LEU A 267 -4.22 -11.49 14.53
CA LEU A 267 -3.23 -10.75 15.32
C LEU A 267 -2.82 -9.44 14.63
N ILE A 268 -2.55 -9.46 13.31
CA ILE A 268 -2.18 -8.25 12.56
C ILE A 268 -3.34 -7.25 12.57
N VAL A 269 -4.57 -7.70 12.29
CA VAL A 269 -5.75 -6.83 12.26
C VAL A 269 -6.03 -6.24 13.65
N LEU A 270 -6.00 -7.06 14.71
CA LEU A 270 -6.22 -6.58 16.08
C LEU A 270 -5.10 -5.63 16.52
N GLY A 271 -3.84 -5.90 16.14
CA GLY A 271 -2.73 -4.98 16.36
C GLY A 271 -2.97 -3.63 15.68
N ALA A 272 -3.33 -3.62 14.40
CA ALA A 272 -3.66 -2.39 13.67
C ALA A 272 -4.84 -1.63 14.29
N LEU A 273 -5.91 -2.33 14.68
CA LEU A 273 -7.08 -1.72 15.32
C LEU A 273 -6.76 -1.12 16.69
N SER A 274 -5.86 -1.73 17.47
CA SER A 274 -5.49 -1.23 18.81
C SER A 274 -4.79 0.14 18.74
N GLU A 275 -4.10 0.45 17.65
CA GLU A 275 -3.50 1.76 17.42
C GLU A 275 -4.52 2.83 17.03
N VAL A 276 -5.61 2.43 16.39
CA VAL A 276 -6.68 3.33 15.93
C VAL A 276 -7.66 3.68 17.05
N LEU A 277 -7.88 2.76 17.99
CA LEU A 277 -8.80 2.99 19.10
C LEU A 277 -8.24 4.07 20.04
N PRO A 278 -9.04 5.09 20.38
CA PRO A 278 -8.62 6.09 21.36
C PRO A 278 -8.35 5.39 22.68
N GLY A 279 -7.10 5.40 23.13
CA GLY A 279 -6.77 4.95 24.47
C GLY A 279 -7.59 5.71 25.52
N PRO A 280 -7.81 5.14 26.72
CA PRO A 280 -8.54 5.82 27.79
C PRO A 280 -7.94 7.23 27.94
N ARG A 281 -8.76 8.26 27.78
CA ARG A 281 -8.37 9.63 28.07
C ARG A 281 -7.99 9.65 29.55
N LEU A 282 -6.71 9.66 29.84
CA LEU A 282 -6.25 10.09 31.15
C LEU A 282 -6.83 11.50 31.29
N SER A 283 -7.85 11.62 32.13
CA SER A 283 -8.46 12.89 32.46
C SER A 283 -7.34 13.84 32.81
N ALA A 284 -7.22 14.94 32.08
CA ALA A 284 -6.38 16.04 32.46
C ALA A 284 -6.76 16.36 33.90
N ARG A 285 -5.87 15.97 34.84
CA ARG A 285 -5.95 16.39 36.23
C ARG A 285 -5.92 17.90 36.17
N LYS A 286 -7.07 18.53 36.41
CA LYS A 286 -7.15 19.95 36.68
C LYS A 286 -6.11 20.22 37.76
N GLU A 287 -5.03 20.90 37.41
CA GLU A 287 -4.27 21.64 38.39
C GLU A 287 -5.16 22.76 38.86
N LEU A 288 -5.83 22.49 39.98
CA LEU A 288 -6.32 23.46 40.90
C LEU A 288 -5.11 23.81 41.79
N THR A 289 -4.53 24.96 41.59
CA THR A 289 -4.19 25.98 42.62
C THR A 289 -3.62 27.20 41.93
#